data_4feca95fe46551d77ac5d0d16416d52e
#
_entry.id   4feca95fe46551d77ac5d0d16416d52e
#
_cell.length_a   1.000
_cell.length_b   1.000
_cell.length_c   1.000
_cell.angle_alpha   90.00
_cell.angle_beta   90.00
_cell.angle_gamma   90.00
#
_symmetry.space_group_name_H-M   'P 1'
#
loop_
_entity.id
_entity.type
_entity.pdbx_description
1 polymer ?
#
loop_
_entity_poly.entity_id
_entity_poly.type
_entity_poly.pdbx_seq_one_letter_code
_entity_poly.pdbx_strand_id
1 'polypeptide(L)'
;MRLTILSLVFFTVPIFLQAENDHSSKNIYDSLIQPIFAAKCQECHGSQKSKGKLKLHTKKDFLIGGSGAGEDIVVKGNAEESELIFRITLPKEDDEAMPPMEDASHYNPVTVEELEVMKGWISLGAKFELLISDLDDKKQKSAFHVLNNMPQRLLSKTLALQPKLPTVPAANPIVLENLRKHGILVMPIAQNTNTIYVNASYVGKDFDDNKIALLEPIAEQLLWLNLARTGITDKGIATLEKYT
;
A
#
# COMPACT_ATOMS: atom_id res chain seq x y z
N MET A 1 -24.24 -6.42 -72.99
CA MET A 1 -23.11 -6.35 -72.09
C MET A 1 -23.66 -5.97 -70.69
N ARG A 2 -23.85 -6.94 -69.79
CA ARG A 2 -24.36 -6.68 -68.43
C ARG A 2 -23.17 -6.67 -67.50
N LEU A 3 -22.92 -5.52 -66.88
CA LEU A 3 -21.87 -5.35 -65.80
C LEU A 3 -22.46 -5.76 -64.50
N THR A 4 -21.95 -6.86 -63.93
CA THR A 4 -22.24 -7.31 -62.55
C THR A 4 -21.27 -6.63 -61.61
N ILE A 5 -21.78 -5.72 -60.76
CA ILE A 5 -21.02 -5.09 -59.65
C ILE A 5 -21.01 -6.06 -58.49
N LEU A 6 -19.83 -6.61 -58.20
CA LEU A 6 -19.57 -7.43 -57.03
C LEU A 6 -19.35 -6.51 -55.81
N SER A 7 -20.35 -6.43 -54.91
CA SER A 7 -20.27 -5.63 -53.69
C SER A 7 -19.50 -6.41 -52.64
N LEU A 8 -18.28 -5.97 -52.35
CA LEU A 8 -17.45 -6.52 -51.24
C LEU A 8 -17.93 -5.92 -49.90
N VAL A 9 -18.61 -6.74 -49.11
CA VAL A 9 -19.01 -6.36 -47.74
C VAL A 9 -17.83 -6.64 -46.82
N PHE A 10 -17.15 -5.58 -46.41
CA PHE A 10 -16.15 -5.69 -45.30
C PHE A 10 -16.87 -5.86 -43.95
N PHE A 11 -16.85 -7.06 -43.42
CA PHE A 11 -17.20 -7.28 -42.03
C PHE A 11 -16.06 -6.73 -41.13
N THR A 12 -16.25 -5.55 -40.59
CA THR A 12 -15.41 -5.05 -39.50
C THR A 12 -15.81 -5.79 -38.21
N VAL A 13 -15.04 -6.80 -37.84
CA VAL A 13 -15.15 -7.41 -36.51
C VAL A 13 -14.64 -6.36 -35.50
N PRO A 14 -15.46 -5.90 -34.55
CA PRO A 14 -14.95 -5.04 -33.51
C PRO A 14 -13.98 -5.87 -32.65
N ILE A 15 -12.70 -5.53 -32.71
CA ILE A 15 -11.70 -6.00 -31.74
C ILE A 15 -12.07 -5.31 -30.41
N PHE A 16 -12.82 -6.03 -29.58
CA PHE A 16 -12.90 -5.67 -28.16
C PHE A 16 -11.49 -5.86 -27.59
N LEU A 17 -10.70 -4.81 -27.53
CA LEU A 17 -9.57 -4.74 -26.63
C LEU A 17 -10.16 -4.90 -25.21
N GLN A 18 -10.11 -6.10 -24.68
CA GLN A 18 -10.19 -6.30 -23.24
C GLN A 18 -8.98 -5.54 -22.69
N ALA A 19 -9.24 -4.43 -22.02
CA ALA A 19 -8.25 -3.82 -21.14
C ALA A 19 -7.96 -4.87 -20.07
N GLU A 20 -6.92 -5.67 -20.25
CA GLU A 20 -6.35 -6.45 -19.18
C GLU A 20 -6.01 -5.42 -18.10
N ASN A 21 -6.61 -5.61 -16.91
CA ASN A 21 -6.30 -4.77 -15.77
C ASN A 21 -4.79 -4.92 -15.51
N ASP A 22 -4.02 -3.95 -15.96
CA ASP A 22 -2.59 -3.93 -15.73
C ASP A 22 -2.33 -3.75 -14.24
N HIS A 23 -2.05 -4.84 -13.58
CA HIS A 23 -1.72 -4.89 -12.16
C HIS A 23 -0.23 -4.72 -11.90
N SER A 24 0.60 -4.54 -12.93
CA SER A 24 2.06 -4.49 -12.83
C SER A 24 2.57 -3.36 -11.92
N SER A 25 1.87 -2.23 -11.90
CA SER A 25 2.19 -1.06 -11.09
C SER A 25 1.72 -1.16 -9.62
N LYS A 26 1.03 -2.25 -9.22
CA LYS A 26 0.61 -2.42 -7.84
C LYS A 26 1.78 -2.81 -6.95
N ASN A 27 1.76 -2.30 -5.71
CA ASN A 27 2.73 -2.65 -4.68
C ASN A 27 2.52 -4.10 -4.22
N ILE A 28 3.60 -4.90 -4.18
CA ILE A 28 3.54 -6.32 -3.81
C ILE A 28 3.06 -6.48 -2.37
N TYR A 29 3.68 -5.75 -1.44
CA TYR A 29 3.35 -5.92 -0.02
C TYR A 29 1.91 -5.53 0.28
N ASP A 30 1.51 -4.34 -0.11
CA ASP A 30 0.19 -3.81 0.24
C ASP A 30 -0.95 -4.50 -0.53
N SER A 31 -0.69 -4.96 -1.78
CA SER A 31 -1.73 -5.59 -2.62
C SER A 31 -1.80 -7.10 -2.48
N LEU A 32 -0.76 -7.77 -2.02
CA LEU A 32 -0.66 -9.24 -1.98
C LEU A 32 -0.24 -9.75 -0.61
N ILE A 33 0.95 -9.38 -0.10
CA ILE A 33 1.50 -9.96 1.13
C ILE A 33 0.63 -9.66 2.34
N GLN A 34 0.28 -8.39 2.54
CA GLN A 34 -0.58 -7.97 3.66
C GLN A 34 -1.98 -8.60 3.61
N PRO A 35 -2.67 -8.67 2.46
CA PRO A 35 -3.92 -9.40 2.32
C PRO A 35 -3.79 -10.91 2.58
N ILE A 36 -2.72 -11.57 2.13
CA ILE A 36 -2.45 -12.98 2.43
C ILE A 36 -2.30 -13.16 3.96
N PHE A 37 -1.48 -12.33 4.61
CA PHE A 37 -1.36 -12.36 6.06
C PHE A 37 -2.69 -12.16 6.76
N ALA A 38 -3.50 -11.19 6.30
CA ALA A 38 -4.81 -10.91 6.87
C ALA A 38 -5.79 -12.10 6.76
N ALA A 39 -5.71 -12.83 5.66
CA ALA A 39 -6.60 -13.95 5.39
C ALA A 39 -6.21 -15.24 6.11
N LYS A 40 -4.91 -15.46 6.35
CA LYS A 40 -4.36 -16.77 6.70
C LYS A 40 -3.54 -16.81 7.98
N CYS A 41 -3.04 -15.67 8.45
CA CYS A 41 -2.06 -15.61 9.54
C CYS A 41 -2.52 -14.77 10.73
N GLN A 42 -3.23 -13.66 10.50
CA GLN A 42 -3.51 -12.65 11.53
C GLN A 42 -4.52 -13.11 12.59
N GLU A 43 -5.25 -14.19 12.38
CA GLU A 43 -6.10 -14.75 13.43
C GLU A 43 -5.27 -15.19 14.65
N CYS A 44 -4.08 -15.76 14.41
CA CYS A 44 -3.13 -16.18 15.46
C CYS A 44 -1.97 -15.18 15.63
N HIS A 45 -1.58 -14.46 14.58
CA HIS A 45 -0.44 -13.55 14.54
C HIS A 45 -0.89 -12.11 14.23
N GLY A 46 -1.91 -11.62 14.90
CA GLY A 46 -2.51 -10.30 14.71
C GLY A 46 -2.37 -9.38 15.90
N SER A 47 -3.27 -8.38 15.97
CA SER A 47 -3.30 -7.40 17.07
C SER A 47 -3.86 -7.99 18.38
N GLN A 48 -4.83 -8.91 18.27
CA GLN A 48 -5.53 -9.50 19.44
C GLN A 48 -4.82 -10.76 19.97
N LYS A 49 -4.30 -11.58 19.07
CA LYS A 49 -3.49 -12.75 19.38
C LYS A 49 -2.11 -12.58 18.77
N SER A 50 -1.07 -12.98 19.47
CA SER A 50 0.31 -12.93 18.99
C SER A 50 1.06 -14.20 19.44
N LYS A 51 0.63 -15.36 18.93
CA LYS A 51 1.33 -16.63 19.16
C LYS A 51 2.81 -16.47 18.77
N GLY A 52 3.72 -16.96 19.60
CA GLY A 52 5.14 -16.77 19.41
C GLY A 52 5.59 -15.29 19.40
N LYS A 53 4.81 -14.38 19.97
CA LYS A 53 5.00 -12.90 19.93
C LYS A 53 5.07 -12.32 18.52
N LEU A 54 4.82 -13.13 17.47
CA LEU A 54 4.80 -12.68 16.08
C LEU A 54 3.52 -11.91 15.80
N LYS A 55 3.64 -10.75 15.14
CA LYS A 55 2.54 -9.91 14.69
C LYS A 55 2.74 -9.54 13.23
N LEU A 56 1.76 -9.86 12.40
CA LEU A 56 1.80 -9.67 10.94
C LEU A 56 0.77 -8.64 10.44
N HIS A 57 0.20 -7.84 11.34
CA HIS A 57 -0.90 -6.93 10.99
C HIS A 57 -0.41 -5.53 10.59
N THR A 58 0.82 -5.14 10.92
CA THR A 58 1.45 -3.89 10.46
C THR A 58 2.87 -4.13 9.95
N LYS A 59 3.35 -3.26 9.04
CA LYS A 59 4.75 -3.27 8.56
C LYS A 59 5.75 -3.18 9.73
N LYS A 60 5.44 -2.34 10.73
CA LYS A 60 6.28 -2.14 11.90
C LYS A 60 6.40 -3.42 12.74
N ASP A 61 5.26 -4.04 13.06
CA ASP A 61 5.26 -5.24 13.87
C ASP A 61 5.90 -6.44 13.15
N PHE A 62 5.68 -6.55 11.83
CA PHE A 62 6.33 -7.56 10.99
C PHE A 62 7.87 -7.48 11.08
N LEU A 63 8.45 -6.26 11.06
CA LEU A 63 9.90 -6.06 11.15
C LEU A 63 10.49 -6.42 12.52
N ILE A 64 9.68 -6.51 13.59
CA ILE A 64 10.12 -6.94 14.91
C ILE A 64 10.34 -8.45 14.97
N GLY A 65 9.61 -9.19 14.12
CA GLY A 65 9.64 -10.66 14.12
C GLY A 65 8.94 -11.28 15.33
N GLY A 66 9.31 -12.51 15.63
CA GLY A 66 8.74 -13.32 16.70
C GLY A 66 9.75 -13.76 17.76
N SER A 67 9.31 -14.47 18.81
CA SER A 67 10.18 -14.92 19.89
C SER A 67 11.11 -16.09 19.52
N GLY A 68 10.80 -16.82 18.44
CA GLY A 68 11.61 -17.94 17.96
C GLY A 68 12.69 -17.49 16.97
N ALA A 69 12.25 -16.96 15.83
CA ALA A 69 13.14 -16.58 14.73
C ALA A 69 13.63 -15.13 14.81
N GLY A 70 13.02 -14.26 15.66
CA GLY A 70 13.39 -12.86 15.71
C GLY A 70 13.22 -12.19 14.34
N GLU A 71 14.27 -11.48 13.88
CA GLU A 71 14.30 -10.84 12.57
C GLU A 71 14.41 -11.85 11.40
N ASP A 72 14.84 -13.09 11.68
CA ASP A 72 14.99 -14.17 10.67
C ASP A 72 13.66 -14.75 10.20
N ILE A 73 12.53 -14.23 10.68
CA ILE A 73 11.21 -14.57 10.14
C ILE A 73 11.20 -14.40 8.60
N VAL A 74 11.94 -13.41 8.10
CA VAL A 74 12.25 -13.23 6.68
C VAL A 74 13.72 -12.89 6.51
N VAL A 75 14.47 -13.78 5.89
CA VAL A 75 15.87 -13.54 5.49
C VAL A 75 15.86 -12.82 4.14
N LYS A 76 16.18 -11.53 4.14
CA LYS A 76 16.14 -10.67 2.96
C LYS A 76 17.02 -11.20 1.83
N GLY A 77 16.44 -11.45 0.68
CA GLY A 77 17.13 -12.02 -0.48
C GLY A 77 17.18 -13.57 -0.50
N ASN A 78 16.81 -14.23 0.60
CA ASN A 78 16.84 -15.69 0.69
C ASN A 78 15.50 -16.25 1.24
N ALA A 79 14.61 -16.62 0.33
CA ALA A 79 13.32 -17.15 0.71
C ALA A 79 13.41 -18.53 1.40
N GLU A 80 14.36 -19.37 0.99
CA GLU A 80 14.48 -20.73 1.52
C GLU A 80 15.02 -20.78 2.96
N GLU A 81 15.79 -19.77 3.38
CA GLU A 81 16.27 -19.63 4.76
C GLU A 81 15.29 -18.85 5.66
N SER A 82 14.21 -18.32 5.09
CA SER A 82 13.20 -17.57 5.82
C SER A 82 12.30 -18.50 6.63
N GLU A 83 12.22 -18.32 7.95
CA GLU A 83 11.37 -19.11 8.84
C GLU A 83 9.90 -19.10 8.40
N LEU A 84 9.41 -17.98 7.87
CA LEU A 84 8.07 -17.85 7.31
C LEU A 84 7.82 -18.89 6.21
N ILE A 85 8.74 -19.04 5.24
CA ILE A 85 8.62 -19.98 4.14
C ILE A 85 8.78 -21.40 4.65
N PHE A 86 9.76 -21.64 5.52
CA PHE A 86 9.97 -22.97 6.12
C PHE A 86 8.66 -23.49 6.75
N ARG A 87 8.04 -22.74 7.66
CA ARG A 87 6.84 -23.18 8.38
C ARG A 87 5.61 -23.38 7.51
N ILE A 88 5.40 -22.55 6.50
CA ILE A 88 4.24 -22.68 5.61
C ILE A 88 4.40 -23.77 4.55
N THR A 89 5.59 -24.32 4.39
CA THR A 89 5.90 -25.41 3.45
C THR A 89 6.11 -26.78 4.12
N LEU A 90 6.10 -26.84 5.45
CA LEU A 90 6.14 -28.10 6.18
C LEU A 90 4.92 -28.98 5.84
N PRO A 91 5.08 -30.32 5.92
CA PRO A 91 3.94 -31.23 5.88
C PRO A 91 2.89 -30.81 6.92
N LYS A 92 1.63 -30.88 6.56
CA LYS A 92 0.52 -30.42 7.43
C LYS A 92 0.41 -31.17 8.76
N GLU A 93 1.01 -32.36 8.86
CA GLU A 93 1.07 -33.20 10.04
C GLU A 93 2.23 -32.82 10.99
N ASP A 94 3.09 -31.90 10.57
CA ASP A 94 4.21 -31.43 11.38
C ASP A 94 3.72 -30.42 12.44
N ASP A 95 4.17 -30.56 13.67
CA ASP A 95 3.77 -29.72 14.82
C ASP A 95 4.20 -28.25 14.63
N GLU A 96 5.18 -28.01 13.79
CA GLU A 96 5.68 -26.68 13.46
C GLU A 96 5.05 -26.07 12.20
N ALA A 97 4.22 -26.84 11.48
CA ALA A 97 3.56 -26.35 10.27
C ALA A 97 2.59 -25.18 10.55
N MET A 98 2.53 -24.25 9.60
CA MET A 98 1.60 -23.12 9.66
C MET A 98 0.72 -23.06 8.40
N PRO A 99 -0.61 -22.93 8.56
CA PRO A 99 -1.37 -22.94 9.81
C PRO A 99 -1.41 -24.33 10.44
N PRO A 100 -1.50 -24.43 11.79
CA PRO A 100 -1.58 -25.74 12.46
C PRO A 100 -2.90 -26.44 12.16
N MET A 101 -2.87 -27.78 12.03
CA MET A 101 -4.07 -28.57 11.75
C MET A 101 -5.01 -28.79 12.94
N GLU A 102 -4.59 -28.41 14.16
CA GLU A 102 -5.38 -28.62 15.39
C GLU A 102 -6.78 -27.98 15.34
N ASP A 103 -6.94 -26.95 14.53
CA ASP A 103 -8.22 -26.29 14.28
C ASP A 103 -8.60 -26.41 12.80
N ALA A 104 -9.17 -27.54 12.43
CA ALA A 104 -9.59 -27.83 11.06
C ALA A 104 -10.61 -26.80 10.50
N SER A 105 -11.36 -26.11 11.38
CA SER A 105 -12.35 -25.08 10.98
C SER A 105 -11.69 -23.80 10.48
N HIS A 106 -10.44 -23.55 10.89
CA HIS A 106 -9.66 -22.36 10.52
C HIS A 106 -8.47 -22.71 9.60
N TYR A 107 -8.34 -23.98 9.18
CA TYR A 107 -7.24 -24.41 8.33
C TYR A 107 -7.36 -23.80 6.92
N ASN A 108 -6.58 -22.77 6.66
CA ASN A 108 -6.53 -22.05 5.40
C ASN A 108 -5.07 -21.88 4.93
N PRO A 109 -4.43 -22.92 4.39
CA PRO A 109 -3.03 -22.88 3.99
C PRO A 109 -2.79 -21.90 2.84
N VAL A 110 -1.53 -21.49 2.70
CA VAL A 110 -1.06 -20.70 1.56
C VAL A 110 -1.16 -21.52 0.28
N THR A 111 -1.68 -20.93 -0.80
CA THR A 111 -1.74 -21.59 -2.11
C THR A 111 -0.37 -21.56 -2.79
N VAL A 112 -0.23 -22.35 -3.87
CA VAL A 112 1.02 -22.40 -4.65
C VAL A 112 1.36 -21.01 -5.22
N GLU A 113 0.36 -20.29 -5.73
CA GLU A 113 0.54 -18.97 -6.32
C GLU A 113 0.88 -17.92 -5.25
N GLU A 114 0.24 -17.99 -4.09
CA GLU A 114 0.57 -17.12 -2.96
C GLU A 114 2.00 -17.37 -2.46
N LEU A 115 2.42 -18.63 -2.38
CA LEU A 115 3.78 -19.02 -2.01
C LEU A 115 4.81 -18.48 -3.00
N GLU A 116 4.55 -18.62 -4.31
CA GLU A 116 5.44 -18.08 -5.36
C GLU A 116 5.61 -16.57 -5.24
N VAL A 117 4.54 -15.84 -4.96
CA VAL A 117 4.57 -14.38 -4.74
C VAL A 117 5.39 -14.04 -3.49
N MET A 118 5.16 -14.76 -2.38
CA MET A 118 5.89 -14.53 -1.12
C MET A 118 7.38 -14.79 -1.30
N LYS A 119 7.76 -15.91 -1.92
CA LYS A 119 9.15 -16.23 -2.27
C LYS A 119 9.77 -15.16 -3.18
N GLY A 120 9.04 -14.70 -4.18
CA GLY A 120 9.49 -13.65 -5.08
C GLY A 120 9.79 -12.34 -4.35
N TRP A 121 8.86 -11.89 -3.51
CA TRP A 121 9.04 -10.68 -2.71
C TRP A 121 10.24 -10.77 -1.76
N ILE A 122 10.41 -11.91 -1.08
CA ILE A 122 11.56 -12.13 -0.19
C ILE A 122 12.87 -12.15 -0.96
N SER A 123 12.92 -12.84 -2.10
CA SER A 123 14.13 -12.93 -2.95
C SER A 123 14.59 -11.58 -3.49
N LEU A 124 13.66 -10.62 -3.68
CA LEU A 124 13.94 -9.23 -4.02
C LEU A 124 14.30 -8.35 -2.81
N GLY A 125 14.52 -8.96 -1.65
CA GLY A 125 14.95 -8.27 -0.42
C GLY A 125 13.84 -7.86 0.52
N ALA A 126 12.60 -8.33 0.32
CA ALA A 126 11.41 -8.07 1.16
C ALA A 126 11.16 -6.58 1.39
N LYS A 127 11.43 -5.76 0.40
CA LYS A 127 11.22 -4.30 0.45
C LYS A 127 9.76 -3.96 0.27
N PHE A 128 9.26 -2.98 1.02
CA PHE A 128 7.85 -2.60 1.02
C PHE A 128 7.42 -1.77 -0.19
N GLU A 129 8.37 -1.19 -0.92
CA GLU A 129 8.14 -0.37 -2.11
C GLU A 129 8.11 -1.15 -3.43
N LEU A 130 8.44 -2.45 -3.42
CA LEU A 130 8.47 -3.28 -4.63
C LEU A 130 7.12 -3.35 -5.32
N LEU A 131 7.14 -3.29 -6.64
CA LEU A 131 5.99 -3.42 -7.52
C LEU A 131 5.90 -4.84 -8.10
N ILE A 132 4.72 -5.22 -8.57
CA ILE A 132 4.54 -6.52 -9.23
C ILE A 132 5.43 -6.64 -10.47
N SER A 133 5.68 -5.52 -11.19
CA SER A 133 6.62 -5.47 -12.31
C SER A 133 8.06 -5.83 -11.97
N ASP A 134 8.46 -5.78 -10.69
CA ASP A 134 9.81 -6.16 -10.26
C ASP A 134 9.99 -7.69 -10.15
N LEU A 135 8.89 -8.46 -10.15
CA LEU A 135 8.92 -9.92 -10.18
C LEU A 135 9.26 -10.43 -11.59
N ASP A 136 9.81 -11.64 -11.66
CA ASP A 136 9.92 -12.36 -12.93
C ASP A 136 8.54 -12.73 -13.52
N ASP A 137 8.48 -13.02 -14.82
CA ASP A 137 7.22 -13.28 -15.55
C ASP A 137 6.37 -14.39 -14.93
N LYS A 138 7.00 -15.44 -14.39
CA LYS A 138 6.29 -16.55 -13.73
C LYS A 138 5.58 -16.05 -12.48
N LYS A 139 6.28 -15.30 -11.64
CA LYS A 139 5.74 -14.78 -10.38
C LYS A 139 4.75 -13.64 -10.60
N GLN A 140 4.90 -12.84 -11.67
CA GLN A 140 3.88 -11.87 -12.07
C GLN A 140 2.56 -12.57 -12.42
N LYS A 141 2.59 -13.69 -13.17
CA LYS A 141 1.38 -14.50 -13.45
C LYS A 141 0.73 -15.01 -12.17
N SER A 142 1.53 -15.50 -11.22
CA SER A 142 1.03 -15.93 -9.91
C SER A 142 0.41 -14.75 -9.15
N ALA A 143 1.04 -13.57 -9.16
CA ALA A 143 0.53 -12.35 -8.54
C ALA A 143 -0.83 -11.92 -9.14
N PHE A 144 -0.97 -11.95 -10.45
CA PHE A 144 -2.24 -11.65 -11.13
C PHE A 144 -3.32 -12.68 -10.80
N HIS A 145 -2.95 -13.97 -10.75
CA HIS A 145 -3.87 -15.02 -10.32
C HIS A 145 -4.39 -14.77 -8.90
N VAL A 146 -3.50 -14.48 -7.95
CA VAL A 146 -3.88 -14.18 -6.56
C VAL A 146 -4.79 -12.96 -6.50
N LEU A 147 -4.47 -11.86 -7.18
CA LEU A 147 -5.30 -10.65 -7.19
C LEU A 147 -6.71 -10.89 -7.73
N ASN A 148 -6.81 -11.65 -8.83
CA ASN A 148 -8.10 -11.93 -9.47
C ASN A 148 -8.98 -12.89 -8.66
N ASN A 149 -8.38 -13.74 -7.81
CA ASN A 149 -9.10 -14.72 -6.98
C ASN A 149 -9.23 -14.29 -5.51
N MET A 150 -8.62 -13.17 -5.13
CA MET A 150 -8.69 -12.67 -3.75
C MET A 150 -10.10 -12.18 -3.41
N PRO A 151 -10.70 -12.62 -2.29
CA PRO A 151 -12.00 -12.14 -1.88
C PRO A 151 -12.05 -10.61 -1.75
N GLN A 152 -13.02 -9.97 -2.40
CA GLN A 152 -13.22 -8.52 -2.41
C GLN A 152 -13.18 -7.88 -1.01
N ARG A 153 -13.69 -8.61 0.01
CA ARG A 153 -13.65 -8.17 1.41
C ARG A 153 -12.22 -7.98 1.98
N LEU A 154 -11.24 -8.72 1.45
CA LEU A 154 -9.85 -8.58 1.89
C LEU A 154 -9.19 -7.39 1.22
N LEU A 155 -9.44 -7.18 -0.07
CA LEU A 155 -9.03 -5.99 -0.81
C LEU A 155 -9.65 -4.73 -0.19
N SER A 156 -10.94 -4.77 0.16
CA SER A 156 -11.63 -3.65 0.78
C SER A 156 -11.14 -3.38 2.22
N LYS A 157 -10.75 -4.41 2.97
CA LYS A 157 -10.23 -4.24 4.34
C LYS A 157 -8.84 -3.60 4.35
N THR A 158 -8.00 -3.92 3.38
CA THR A 158 -6.68 -3.28 3.20
C THR A 158 -6.84 -1.84 2.71
N LEU A 159 -7.82 -1.59 1.82
CA LEU A 159 -8.20 -0.24 1.38
C LEU A 159 -8.91 0.56 2.48
N ALA A 160 -9.69 -0.08 3.35
CA ALA A 160 -10.37 0.58 4.47
C ALA A 160 -9.42 0.93 5.63
N LEU A 161 -8.21 0.35 5.68
CA LEU A 161 -7.14 0.75 6.60
C LEU A 161 -6.35 1.95 6.09
N GLN A 162 -6.50 2.31 4.81
CA GLN A 162 -6.03 3.61 4.32
C GLN A 162 -7.09 4.64 4.70
N PRO A 163 -6.74 5.70 5.45
CA PRO A 163 -7.68 6.77 5.71
C PRO A 163 -8.18 7.29 4.36
N LYS A 164 -9.51 7.28 4.18
CA LYS A 164 -10.12 7.80 2.96
C LYS A 164 -9.79 9.29 2.91
N LEU A 165 -8.83 9.66 2.09
CA LEU A 165 -8.45 11.05 1.91
C LEU A 165 -9.66 11.83 1.36
N PRO A 166 -9.93 13.02 1.86
CA PRO A 166 -11.00 13.86 1.33
C PRO A 166 -10.74 14.19 -0.14
N THR A 167 -11.81 14.19 -0.93
CA THR A 167 -11.76 14.63 -2.33
C THR A 167 -11.92 16.15 -2.34
N VAL A 168 -10.84 16.85 -2.61
CA VAL A 168 -10.78 18.31 -2.67
C VAL A 168 -10.32 18.78 -4.05
N PRO A 169 -10.70 19.99 -4.49
CA PRO A 169 -10.20 20.55 -5.74
C PRO A 169 -8.68 20.76 -5.68
N ALA A 170 -8.02 20.83 -6.84
CA ALA A 170 -6.60 21.12 -6.90
C ALA A 170 -6.30 22.54 -6.37
N ALA A 171 -5.25 22.68 -5.55
CA ALA A 171 -4.80 23.97 -5.09
C ALA A 171 -4.27 24.83 -6.26
N ASN A 172 -4.45 26.13 -6.16
CA ASN A 172 -3.93 27.07 -7.16
C ASN A 172 -2.39 27.00 -7.21
N PRO A 173 -1.79 26.68 -8.39
CA PRO A 173 -0.33 26.58 -8.52
C PRO A 173 0.43 27.85 -8.11
N ILE A 174 -0.16 29.04 -8.31
CA ILE A 174 0.45 30.32 -7.93
C ILE A 174 0.56 30.41 -6.40
N VAL A 175 -0.45 29.94 -5.67
CA VAL A 175 -0.44 29.91 -4.19
C VAL A 175 0.65 28.94 -3.70
N LEU A 176 0.74 27.75 -4.30
CA LEU A 176 1.76 26.78 -3.94
C LEU A 176 3.17 27.30 -4.18
N GLU A 177 3.38 27.99 -5.29
CA GLU A 177 4.66 28.62 -5.61
C GLU A 177 5.00 29.77 -4.62
N ASN A 178 4.00 30.55 -4.23
CA ASN A 178 4.19 31.61 -3.21
C ASN A 178 4.62 31.01 -1.86
N LEU A 179 4.00 29.91 -1.42
CA LEU A 179 4.40 29.23 -0.18
C LEU A 179 5.87 28.73 -0.26
N ARG A 180 6.26 28.14 -1.39
CA ARG A 180 7.64 27.68 -1.61
C ARG A 180 8.65 28.84 -1.58
N LYS A 181 8.31 30.01 -2.14
CA LYS A 181 9.14 31.23 -2.08
C LYS A 181 9.37 31.69 -0.65
N HIS A 182 8.44 31.41 0.27
CA HIS A 182 8.60 31.71 1.70
C HIS A 182 9.34 30.58 2.46
N GLY A 183 9.96 29.61 1.75
CA GLY A 183 10.70 28.51 2.36
C GLY A 183 9.82 27.41 2.95
N ILE A 184 8.51 27.42 2.69
CA ILE A 184 7.56 26.45 3.19
C ILE A 184 7.55 25.25 2.23
N LEU A 185 7.81 24.04 2.76
CA LEU A 185 7.68 22.81 1.98
C LEU A 185 6.20 22.47 1.80
N VAL A 186 5.78 22.31 0.56
CA VAL A 186 4.42 21.93 0.19
C VAL A 186 4.47 20.77 -0.78
N MET A 187 3.80 19.67 -0.44
CA MET A 187 3.78 18.46 -1.25
C MET A 187 2.44 17.71 -1.12
N PRO A 188 2.00 16.98 -2.14
CA PRO A 188 0.83 16.11 -2.01
C PRO A 188 1.11 15.00 -1.00
N ILE A 189 0.09 14.57 -0.26
CA ILE A 189 0.21 13.50 0.74
C ILE A 189 0.40 12.13 0.07
N ALA A 190 -0.23 11.94 -1.10
CA ALA A 190 -0.10 10.72 -1.89
C ALA A 190 -0.26 11.04 -3.38
N GLN A 191 0.10 10.08 -4.24
CA GLN A 191 -0.24 10.16 -5.66
C GLN A 191 -1.77 10.15 -5.82
N ASN A 192 -2.26 10.83 -6.83
CA ASN A 192 -3.70 10.91 -7.15
C ASN A 192 -4.58 11.57 -6.06
N THR A 193 -4.02 12.44 -5.24
CA THR A 193 -4.78 13.27 -4.30
C THR A 193 -4.40 14.74 -4.43
N ASN A 194 -5.36 15.62 -4.19
CA ASN A 194 -5.13 17.06 -4.10
C ASN A 194 -4.91 17.51 -2.64
N THR A 195 -4.94 16.57 -1.69
CA THR A 195 -4.64 16.88 -0.28
C THR A 195 -3.15 17.11 -0.07
N ILE A 196 -2.82 18.10 0.77
CA ILE A 196 -1.48 18.67 0.89
C ILE A 196 -0.94 18.48 2.31
N TYR A 197 0.33 18.13 2.38
CA TYR A 197 1.19 18.27 3.54
C TYR A 197 1.97 19.58 3.43
N VAL A 198 1.92 20.38 4.50
CA VAL A 198 2.70 21.62 4.64
C VAL A 198 3.67 21.47 5.79
N ASN A 199 4.93 21.83 5.54
CA ASN A 199 5.95 21.87 6.58
C ASN A 199 6.65 23.23 6.62
N ALA A 200 6.34 23.99 7.65
CA ALA A 200 6.92 25.32 7.93
C ALA A 200 8.12 25.25 8.89
N SER A 201 8.48 24.06 9.40
CA SER A 201 9.59 23.90 10.36
C SER A 201 10.95 24.30 9.80
N TYR A 202 11.11 24.28 8.48
CA TYR A 202 12.32 24.74 7.79
C TYR A 202 12.48 26.27 7.82
N VAL A 203 11.39 27.02 7.92
CA VAL A 203 11.41 28.49 8.05
C VAL A 203 11.81 28.90 9.48
N GLY A 204 11.57 28.01 10.46
CA GLY A 204 11.90 28.26 11.85
C GLY A 204 11.04 29.39 12.45
N LYS A 205 11.63 30.15 13.37
CA LYS A 205 10.92 31.22 14.12
C LYS A 205 10.38 32.37 13.25
N ASP A 206 10.88 32.48 12.03
CA ASP A 206 10.39 33.48 11.07
C ASP A 206 9.00 33.12 10.53
N PHE A 207 8.54 31.88 10.70
CA PHE A 207 7.14 31.51 10.46
C PHE A 207 6.36 31.77 11.76
N ASP A 208 5.82 32.96 11.88
CA ASP A 208 5.08 33.48 13.04
C ASP A 208 3.55 33.54 12.78
N ASP A 209 2.79 34.05 13.75
CA ASP A 209 1.33 34.18 13.68
C ASP A 209 0.84 34.98 12.46
N ASN A 210 1.63 35.96 11.98
CA ASN A 210 1.25 36.75 10.81
C ASN A 210 1.34 35.97 9.51
N LYS A 211 2.19 34.95 9.44
CA LYS A 211 2.38 34.12 8.24
C LYS A 211 1.34 33.01 8.11
N ILE A 212 0.54 32.74 9.14
CA ILE A 212 -0.55 31.75 9.07
C ILE A 212 -1.53 32.09 7.94
N ALA A 213 -1.80 33.35 7.69
CA ALA A 213 -2.68 33.82 6.62
C ALA A 213 -2.24 33.29 5.21
N LEU A 214 -0.97 32.95 5.03
CA LEU A 214 -0.48 32.33 3.80
C LEU A 214 -1.09 30.95 3.53
N LEU A 215 -1.60 30.27 4.56
CA LEU A 215 -2.21 28.93 4.47
C LEU A 215 -3.71 28.98 4.14
N GLU A 216 -4.37 30.12 4.35
CA GLU A 216 -5.82 30.28 4.12
C GLU A 216 -6.26 29.86 2.70
N PRO A 217 -5.55 30.26 1.62
CA PRO A 217 -5.96 29.87 0.25
C PRO A 217 -5.87 28.39 -0.06
N ILE A 218 -5.25 27.57 0.81
CA ILE A 218 -5.12 26.11 0.66
C ILE A 218 -5.76 25.36 1.83
N ALA A 219 -6.55 26.04 2.64
CA ALA A 219 -7.17 25.45 3.84
C ALA A 219 -7.96 24.16 3.53
N GLU A 220 -8.72 24.15 2.44
CA GLU A 220 -9.51 23.00 2.00
C GLU A 220 -8.63 21.78 1.61
N GLN A 221 -7.44 22.03 1.08
CA GLN A 221 -6.49 20.98 0.67
C GLN A 221 -5.54 20.58 1.79
N LEU A 222 -5.39 21.41 2.82
CA LEU A 222 -4.43 21.20 3.90
C LEU A 222 -4.89 20.07 4.84
N LEU A 223 -4.20 18.93 4.80
CA LEU A 223 -4.53 17.79 5.65
C LEU A 223 -3.53 17.61 6.79
N TRP A 224 -2.24 17.85 6.53
CA TRP A 224 -1.19 17.78 7.55
C TRP A 224 -0.35 19.04 7.56
N LEU A 225 -0.12 19.54 8.76
CA LEU A 225 0.66 20.76 9.01
C LEU A 225 1.72 20.51 10.07
N ASN A 226 2.98 20.78 9.72
CA ASN A 226 4.10 20.74 10.65
C ASN A 226 4.57 22.17 10.97
N LEU A 227 4.36 22.59 12.22
CA LEU A 227 4.77 23.90 12.77
C LEU A 227 5.90 23.75 13.82
N ALA A 228 6.58 22.61 13.87
CA ALA A 228 7.66 22.42 14.84
C ALA A 228 8.76 23.50 14.65
N ARG A 229 9.27 24.04 15.77
CA ARG A 229 10.34 25.06 15.80
C ARG A 229 9.96 26.41 15.17
N THR A 230 8.70 26.65 14.84
CA THR A 230 8.22 27.94 14.33
C THR A 230 7.98 28.95 15.44
N GLY A 231 7.69 30.18 15.07
CA GLY A 231 7.33 31.29 16.01
C GLY A 231 5.83 31.39 16.29
N ILE A 232 5.06 30.32 16.00
CA ILE A 232 3.63 30.26 16.23
C ILE A 232 3.32 30.23 17.74
N THR A 233 2.33 31.03 18.14
CA THR A 233 1.80 31.08 19.50
C THR A 233 0.36 30.55 19.54
N ASP A 234 -0.26 30.49 20.72
CA ASP A 234 -1.68 30.13 20.89
C ASP A 234 -2.62 30.99 20.05
N LYS A 235 -2.25 32.27 19.81
CA LYS A 235 -3.01 33.18 18.93
C LYS A 235 -3.00 32.67 17.47
N GLY A 236 -1.86 32.18 17.00
CA GLY A 236 -1.75 31.60 15.67
C GLY A 236 -2.54 30.30 15.55
N ILE A 237 -2.52 29.45 16.57
CA ILE A 237 -3.33 28.23 16.61
C ILE A 237 -4.83 28.54 16.52
N ALA A 238 -5.32 29.53 17.29
CA ALA A 238 -6.71 30.00 17.22
C ALA A 238 -7.12 30.54 15.83
N THR A 239 -6.15 30.99 15.02
CA THR A 239 -6.40 31.39 13.63
C THR A 239 -6.54 30.17 12.72
N LEU A 240 -5.74 29.13 12.93
CA LEU A 240 -5.83 27.86 12.17
C LEU A 240 -7.15 27.11 12.39
N GLU A 241 -7.72 27.17 13.59
CA GLU A 241 -9.03 26.59 13.89
C GLU A 241 -10.16 27.12 13.01
N LYS A 242 -9.99 28.30 12.41
CA LYS A 242 -10.97 28.88 11.47
C LYS A 242 -10.89 28.26 10.06
N TYR A 243 -9.82 27.51 9.78
CA TYR A 243 -9.58 26.88 8.47
C TYR A 243 -10.02 25.40 8.45
N THR A 244 -10.46 24.85 9.59
CA THR A 244 -10.99 23.50 9.75
C THR A 244 -12.51 23.54 9.86
#